data_b4b2e194ce4795d07960541c3ce92ecb
#
_entry.id   b4b2e194ce4795d07960541c3ce92ecb
#
_cell.length_a   1.000
_cell.length_b   1.000
_cell.length_c   1.000
_cell.angle_alpha   90.00
_cell.angle_beta   90.00
_cell.angle_gamma   90.00
#
_symmetry.space_group_name_H-M   'P 1'
#
loop_
_entity.id
_entity.type
_entity.pdbx_description
1 polymer ?
#
loop_
_entity_poly.entity_id
_entity_poly.type
_entity_poly.pdbx_seq_one_letter_code
_entity_poly.pdbx_strand_id
1 'polypeptide(L)'
;GLVKRGKQKGAHRRKRERMPLSGMMIHQDGSRHEWVPEQLWDLIVTMDDATSWHYSMFFVEEEGTFSSFRGVGEVIAGHGLFGSFYSDRGSHYWTTPEADGKVDKEHLTQFGRALRQLGITMIPAYSPEARGRAERAFGTHQGRLPQELALAGITDMASANRYLRDVYLPAFNAE
;
A
#
# COMPACT_ATOMS: atom_id res chain seq x y z
N GLY A 1 3.77 45.11 10.08
CA GLY A 1 4.57 43.97 10.38
C GLY A 1 3.76 42.67 10.27
N LEU A 2 4.11 41.78 9.35
CA LEU A 2 3.48 40.46 9.20
C LEU A 2 3.95 39.57 10.35
N VAL A 3 3.04 39.24 11.27
CA VAL A 3 3.28 38.27 12.33
C VAL A 3 3.35 36.88 11.71
N LYS A 4 4.51 36.20 11.78
CA LYS A 4 4.68 34.80 11.40
C LYS A 4 3.72 33.95 12.24
N ARG A 5 2.73 33.31 11.59
CA ARG A 5 1.87 32.31 12.23
C ARG A 5 2.75 31.17 12.76
N GLY A 6 2.86 31.06 14.08
CA GLY A 6 3.56 29.94 14.71
C GLY A 6 2.87 28.63 14.30
N LYS A 7 3.65 27.64 13.83
CA LYS A 7 3.16 26.28 13.61
C LYS A 7 2.67 25.75 14.97
N GLN A 8 1.36 25.61 15.13
CA GLN A 8 0.81 24.86 16.27
C GLN A 8 1.34 23.42 16.16
N LYS A 9 2.15 23.01 17.14
CA LYS A 9 2.53 21.61 17.30
C LYS A 9 1.24 20.86 17.67
N GLY A 10 0.74 20.03 16.74
CA GLY A 10 -0.36 19.13 17.03
C GLY A 10 -0.03 18.20 18.20
N ALA A 11 -1.06 17.64 18.84
CA ALA A 11 -0.91 16.69 19.94
C ALA A 11 0.11 15.58 19.58
N HIS A 12 0.88 15.15 20.58
CA HIS A 12 1.91 14.12 20.40
C HIS A 12 1.26 12.83 19.88
N ARG A 13 1.48 12.52 18.60
CA ARG A 13 0.85 11.38 17.92
C ARG A 13 1.57 10.10 18.34
N ARG A 14 0.83 9.17 18.91
CA ARG A 14 1.37 7.88 19.34
C ARG A 14 1.64 7.02 18.10
N LYS A 15 2.91 6.72 17.85
CA LYS A 15 3.31 5.81 16.77
C LYS A 15 2.84 4.39 17.12
N ARG A 16 2.10 3.73 16.22
CA ARG A 16 1.77 2.32 16.39
C ARG A 16 3.06 1.47 16.35
N GLU A 17 3.23 0.61 17.31
CA GLU A 17 4.35 -0.34 17.31
C GLU A 17 4.25 -1.30 16.11
N ARG A 18 5.40 -1.78 15.66
CA ARG A 18 5.46 -2.80 14.61
C ARG A 18 5.03 -4.14 15.17
N MET A 19 4.50 -5.01 14.32
CA MET A 19 4.36 -6.42 14.68
C MET A 19 5.74 -7.02 14.95
N PRO A 20 5.85 -7.95 15.92
CA PRO A 20 7.15 -8.50 16.31
C PRO A 20 7.77 -9.42 15.26
N LEU A 21 6.96 -10.07 14.42
CA LEU A 21 7.41 -11.04 13.44
C LEU A 21 6.86 -10.75 12.05
N SER A 22 7.65 -11.08 11.04
CA SER A 22 7.24 -11.04 9.63
C SER A 22 6.05 -11.97 9.38
N GLY A 23 5.13 -11.55 8.50
CA GLY A 23 3.91 -12.29 8.17
C GLY A 23 2.78 -12.17 9.20
N MET A 24 2.97 -11.51 10.34
CA MET A 24 1.88 -11.26 11.28
C MET A 24 0.88 -10.25 10.75
N MET A 25 1.35 -9.24 10.02
CA MET A 25 0.51 -8.21 9.43
C MET A 25 1.12 -7.70 8.11
N ILE A 26 0.30 -7.68 7.09
CA ILE A 26 0.64 -7.16 5.77
C ILE A 26 -0.15 -5.86 5.54
N HIS A 27 0.51 -4.85 5.04
CA HIS A 27 -0.09 -3.61 4.55
C HIS A 27 -0.25 -3.67 3.04
N GLN A 28 -1.38 -3.17 2.54
CA GLN A 28 -1.52 -2.85 1.12
C GLN A 28 -2.10 -1.45 0.98
N ASP A 29 -1.55 -0.71 0.04
CA ASP A 29 -2.00 0.66 -0.26
C ASP A 29 -1.62 0.99 -1.70
N GLY A 30 -2.34 1.94 -2.31
CA GLY A 30 -2.10 2.46 -3.65
C GLY A 30 -1.60 3.90 -3.61
N SER A 31 -0.85 4.29 -4.63
CA SER A 31 -0.40 5.67 -4.80
C SER A 31 -0.51 6.10 -6.25
N ARG A 32 -1.44 7.03 -6.51
CA ARG A 32 -1.59 7.67 -7.80
C ARG A 32 -0.54 8.75 -7.99
N HIS A 33 0.22 8.64 -9.07
CA HIS A 33 1.29 9.58 -9.39
C HIS A 33 1.60 9.56 -10.90
N GLU A 34 2.24 10.60 -11.40
CA GLU A 34 2.83 10.62 -12.73
C GLU A 34 4.18 9.90 -12.71
N TRP A 35 4.12 8.57 -12.93
CA TRP A 35 5.31 7.70 -12.89
C TRP A 35 6.14 7.77 -14.16
N VAL A 36 5.48 8.04 -15.27
CA VAL A 36 6.05 8.28 -16.59
C VAL A 36 5.40 9.58 -17.11
N PRO A 37 6.12 10.44 -17.83
CA PRO A 37 5.56 11.71 -18.34
C PRO A 37 4.20 11.52 -19.01
N GLU A 38 3.24 12.35 -18.61
CA GLU A 38 1.87 12.39 -19.12
C GLU A 38 1.01 11.14 -18.80
N GLN A 39 1.50 10.22 -17.95
CA GLN A 39 0.77 9.01 -17.59
C GLN A 39 0.61 8.91 -16.06
N LEU A 40 -0.64 8.95 -15.62
CA LEU A 40 -1.04 8.77 -14.22
C LEU A 40 -1.44 7.31 -13.97
N TRP A 41 -0.67 6.59 -13.17
CA TRP A 41 -0.97 5.21 -12.76
C TRP A 41 -1.02 5.11 -11.25
N ASP A 42 -1.67 4.07 -10.76
CA ASP A 42 -1.61 3.70 -9.35
C ASP A 42 -0.51 2.65 -9.14
N LEU A 43 0.45 2.96 -8.27
CA LEU A 43 1.42 1.98 -7.78
C LEU A 43 0.81 1.26 -6.58
N ILE A 44 0.58 -0.04 -6.71
CA ILE A 44 0.12 -0.89 -5.61
C ILE A 44 1.33 -1.50 -4.92
N VAL A 45 1.40 -1.33 -3.60
CA VAL A 45 2.47 -1.89 -2.77
C VAL A 45 1.85 -2.76 -1.69
N THR A 46 2.36 -3.98 -1.56
CA THR A 46 1.99 -4.90 -0.49
C THR A 46 3.24 -5.24 0.32
N MET A 47 3.26 -4.82 1.60
CA MET A 47 4.48 -4.88 2.41
C MET A 47 4.24 -5.41 3.82
N ASP A 48 5.28 -5.95 4.44
CA ASP A 48 5.28 -6.44 5.80
C ASP A 48 5.35 -5.31 6.84
N ASP A 49 4.56 -5.43 7.90
CA ASP A 49 4.54 -4.45 9.00
C ASP A 49 5.81 -4.48 9.85
N ALA A 50 6.34 -5.65 10.13
CA ALA A 50 7.49 -5.84 11.01
C ALA A 50 8.77 -5.33 10.36
N THR A 51 9.03 -5.73 9.13
CA THR A 51 10.30 -5.52 8.42
C THR A 51 10.27 -4.37 7.44
N SER A 52 9.09 -3.99 6.93
CA SER A 52 8.88 -3.13 5.76
C SER A 52 9.30 -3.79 4.44
N TRP A 53 9.55 -5.10 4.42
CA TRP A 53 9.81 -5.84 3.20
C TRP A 53 8.62 -5.74 2.24
N HIS A 54 8.87 -5.41 1.00
CA HIS A 54 7.87 -5.32 -0.05
C HIS A 54 7.73 -6.68 -0.73
N TYR A 55 6.57 -7.32 -0.54
CA TYR A 55 6.28 -8.63 -1.13
C TYR A 55 5.77 -8.54 -2.55
N SER A 56 5.03 -7.47 -2.86
CA SER A 56 4.43 -7.25 -4.18
C SER A 56 4.41 -5.76 -4.48
N MET A 57 4.75 -5.43 -5.73
CA MET A 57 4.75 -4.05 -6.23
C MET A 57 4.47 -4.06 -7.72
N PHE A 58 3.44 -3.33 -8.16
CA PHE A 58 3.09 -3.21 -9.57
C PHE A 58 2.22 -2.00 -9.85
N PHE A 59 2.26 -1.53 -11.10
CA PHE A 59 1.39 -0.47 -11.60
C PHE A 59 0.09 -1.03 -12.15
N VAL A 60 -0.98 -0.25 -11.97
CA VAL A 60 -2.28 -0.41 -12.59
C VAL A 60 -2.81 0.94 -13.05
N GLU A 61 -3.80 0.96 -13.93
CA GLU A 61 -4.47 2.21 -14.34
C GLU A 61 -5.23 2.83 -13.17
N GLU A 62 -5.89 1.98 -12.37
CA GLU A 62 -6.66 2.39 -11.21
C GLU A 62 -6.67 1.28 -10.16
N GLU A 63 -6.49 1.67 -8.88
CA GLU A 63 -6.62 0.77 -7.74
C GLU A 63 -8.05 0.24 -7.61
N GLY A 64 -8.19 -1.04 -7.25
CA GLY A 64 -9.50 -1.65 -7.05
C GLY A 64 -9.43 -3.10 -6.59
N THR A 65 -10.56 -3.78 -6.64
CA THR A 65 -10.70 -5.16 -6.13
C THR A 65 -9.69 -6.12 -6.78
N PHE A 66 -9.50 -6.05 -8.11
CA PHE A 66 -8.58 -6.95 -8.81
C PHE A 66 -7.13 -6.72 -8.45
N SER A 67 -6.69 -5.47 -8.36
CA SER A 67 -5.32 -5.16 -7.93
C SER A 67 -5.08 -5.58 -6.48
N SER A 68 -6.09 -5.45 -5.61
CA SER A 68 -6.01 -5.92 -4.23
C SER A 68 -5.82 -7.43 -4.15
N PHE A 69 -6.62 -8.20 -4.90
CA PHE A 69 -6.46 -9.65 -5.00
C PHE A 69 -5.12 -10.07 -5.59
N ARG A 70 -4.65 -9.37 -6.62
CA ARG A 70 -3.34 -9.65 -7.22
C ARG A 70 -2.22 -9.49 -6.20
N GLY A 71 -2.16 -8.37 -5.48
CA GLY A 71 -1.11 -8.13 -4.48
C GLY A 71 -1.09 -9.17 -3.38
N VAL A 72 -2.25 -9.52 -2.81
CA VAL A 72 -2.38 -10.59 -1.81
C VAL A 72 -2.05 -11.96 -2.40
N GLY A 73 -2.48 -12.23 -3.62
CA GLY A 73 -2.18 -13.48 -4.33
C GLY A 73 -0.68 -13.68 -4.53
N GLU A 74 0.06 -12.64 -4.91
CA GLU A 74 1.52 -12.67 -5.05
C GLU A 74 2.20 -12.96 -3.70
N VAL A 75 1.72 -12.37 -2.58
CA VAL A 75 2.22 -12.69 -1.24
C VAL A 75 1.99 -14.16 -0.89
N ILE A 76 0.76 -14.66 -1.07
CA ILE A 76 0.42 -16.05 -0.71
C ILE A 76 1.20 -17.05 -1.57
N ALA A 77 1.35 -16.79 -2.87
CA ALA A 77 2.08 -17.66 -3.78
C ALA A 77 3.59 -17.75 -3.45
N GLY A 78 4.19 -16.63 -3.04
CA GLY A 78 5.63 -16.57 -2.74
C GLY A 78 6.01 -16.88 -1.30
N HIS A 79 5.12 -16.59 -0.34
CA HIS A 79 5.45 -16.60 1.10
C HIS A 79 4.43 -17.35 1.98
N GLY A 80 3.30 -17.80 1.42
CA GLY A 80 2.25 -18.47 2.16
C GLY A 80 1.24 -17.51 2.82
N LEU A 81 0.37 -18.08 3.65
CA LEU A 81 -0.66 -17.32 4.38
C LEU A 81 -0.03 -16.45 5.47
N PHE A 82 -0.67 -15.33 5.74
CA PHE A 82 -0.27 -14.37 6.77
C PHE A 82 -1.41 -14.10 7.77
N GLY A 83 -1.10 -13.50 8.92
CA GLY A 83 -2.06 -13.41 10.03
C GLY A 83 -3.14 -12.34 9.84
N SER A 84 -2.77 -11.13 9.41
CA SER A 84 -3.70 -10.01 9.28
C SER A 84 -3.36 -9.08 8.11
N PHE A 85 -4.39 -8.45 7.58
CA PHE A 85 -4.32 -7.51 6.46
C PHE A 85 -4.76 -6.12 6.92
N TYR A 86 -3.90 -5.13 6.74
CA TYR A 86 -4.11 -3.76 7.14
C TYR A 86 -4.22 -2.85 5.91
N SER A 87 -5.36 -2.18 5.76
CA SER A 87 -5.62 -1.29 4.62
C SER A 87 -6.32 -0.02 5.07
N ASP A 88 -6.42 0.94 4.17
CA ASP A 88 -7.37 2.04 4.33
C ASP A 88 -8.82 1.53 4.26
N ARG A 89 -9.79 2.46 4.27
CA ARG A 89 -11.22 2.14 4.23
C ARG A 89 -11.79 2.24 2.81
N GLY A 90 -10.97 2.02 1.79
CA GLY A 90 -11.41 1.99 0.40
C GLY A 90 -12.56 1.00 0.18
N SER A 91 -13.49 1.34 -0.72
CA SER A 91 -14.71 0.55 -0.99
C SER A 91 -14.42 -0.85 -1.54
N HIS A 92 -13.28 -1.07 -2.13
CA HIS A 92 -12.82 -2.38 -2.58
C HIS A 92 -12.38 -3.29 -1.42
N TYR A 93 -11.96 -2.71 -0.29
CA TYR A 93 -11.62 -3.46 0.93
C TYR A 93 -12.81 -3.58 1.88
N TRP A 94 -13.58 -2.50 2.06
CA TRP A 94 -14.57 -2.40 3.13
C TRP A 94 -15.92 -1.88 2.64
N THR A 95 -16.98 -2.41 3.22
CA THR A 95 -18.31 -1.77 3.18
C THR A 95 -18.36 -0.70 4.26
N THR A 96 -18.63 0.54 3.88
CA THR A 96 -18.79 1.66 4.81
C THR A 96 -20.17 2.30 4.59
N PRO A 97 -21.17 2.01 5.45
CA PRO A 97 -22.55 2.45 5.25
C PRO A 97 -22.72 3.96 5.26
N GLU A 98 -21.92 4.66 6.06
CA GLU A 98 -21.95 6.12 6.19
C GLU A 98 -20.60 6.71 5.79
N ALA A 99 -20.61 7.84 5.07
CA ALA A 99 -19.40 8.56 4.72
C ALA A 99 -18.59 8.88 6.00
N ASP A 100 -17.29 8.56 5.99
CA ASP A 100 -16.37 8.67 7.14
C ASP A 100 -16.75 7.86 8.39
N GLY A 101 -17.77 7.01 8.30
CA GLY A 101 -18.23 6.13 9.36
C GLY A 101 -17.31 4.95 9.66
N LYS A 102 -17.76 4.10 10.57
CA LYS A 102 -17.10 2.83 10.84
C LYS A 102 -17.38 1.84 9.70
N VAL A 103 -16.38 0.99 9.41
CA VAL A 103 -16.55 -0.09 8.45
C VAL A 103 -17.55 -1.12 9.00
N ASP A 104 -18.37 -1.68 8.10
CA ASP A 104 -19.23 -2.82 8.41
C ASP A 104 -18.39 -4.10 8.36
N LYS A 105 -18.34 -4.81 9.47
CA LYS A 105 -17.60 -6.07 9.62
C LYS A 105 -18.47 -7.29 9.35
N GLU A 106 -19.77 -7.11 9.22
CA GLU A 106 -20.73 -8.18 8.96
C GLU A 106 -20.99 -8.33 7.45
N HIS A 107 -21.19 -7.22 6.75
CA HIS A 107 -21.41 -7.18 5.31
C HIS A 107 -20.10 -6.94 4.56
N LEU A 108 -19.34 -8.01 4.37
CA LEU A 108 -18.01 -7.95 3.76
C LEU A 108 -18.09 -7.77 2.24
N THR A 109 -17.11 -7.05 1.69
CA THR A 109 -16.81 -7.01 0.27
C THR A 109 -16.42 -8.41 -0.25
N GLN A 110 -16.29 -8.59 -1.57
CA GLN A 110 -15.75 -9.84 -2.13
C GLN A 110 -14.34 -10.13 -1.59
N PHE A 111 -13.51 -9.11 -1.53
CA PHE A 111 -12.17 -9.20 -0.98
C PHE A 111 -12.19 -9.63 0.49
N GLY A 112 -13.00 -8.97 1.31
CA GLY A 112 -13.15 -9.30 2.73
C GLY A 112 -13.63 -10.73 2.98
N ARG A 113 -14.59 -11.24 2.15
CA ARG A 113 -15.04 -12.62 2.26
C ARG A 113 -13.95 -13.63 1.95
N ALA A 114 -13.15 -13.37 0.90
CA ALA A 114 -12.04 -14.23 0.53
C ALA A 114 -10.97 -14.30 1.63
N LEU A 115 -10.56 -13.16 2.19
CA LEU A 115 -9.58 -13.14 3.28
C LEU A 115 -10.11 -13.87 4.53
N ARG A 116 -11.40 -13.69 4.85
CA ARG A 116 -12.03 -14.42 5.97
C ARG A 116 -12.02 -15.94 5.75
N GLN A 117 -12.25 -16.42 4.53
CA GLN A 117 -12.17 -17.85 4.20
C GLN A 117 -10.75 -18.41 4.35
N LEU A 118 -9.73 -17.58 4.11
CA LEU A 118 -8.33 -17.93 4.30
C LEU A 118 -7.86 -17.78 5.77
N GLY A 119 -8.74 -17.37 6.69
CA GLY A 119 -8.39 -17.14 8.09
C GLY A 119 -7.58 -15.86 8.33
N ILE A 120 -7.52 -14.94 7.37
CA ILE A 120 -6.80 -13.68 7.47
C ILE A 120 -7.70 -12.61 8.07
N THR A 121 -7.27 -12.00 9.18
CA THR A 121 -8.02 -10.93 9.85
C THR A 121 -7.81 -9.59 9.17
N MET A 122 -8.88 -8.93 8.73
CA MET A 122 -8.80 -7.58 8.17
C MET A 122 -8.86 -6.50 9.24
N ILE A 123 -8.00 -5.50 9.14
CA ILE A 123 -7.87 -4.39 10.09
C ILE A 123 -7.95 -3.05 9.32
N PRO A 124 -8.99 -2.21 9.57
CA PRO A 124 -9.13 -0.93 8.90
C PRO A 124 -8.28 0.16 9.56
N ALA A 125 -7.64 0.99 8.76
CA ALA A 125 -6.95 2.19 9.22
C ALA A 125 -7.95 3.35 9.38
N TYR A 126 -8.09 3.87 10.60
CA TYR A 126 -8.98 5.00 10.90
C TYR A 126 -8.28 6.36 10.93
N SER A 127 -6.96 6.41 10.82
CA SER A 127 -6.23 7.66 10.83
C SER A 127 -5.06 7.66 9.84
N PRO A 128 -4.67 8.84 9.32
CA PRO A 128 -3.49 8.97 8.47
C PRO A 128 -2.20 8.45 9.13
N GLU A 129 -2.05 8.67 10.44
CA GLU A 129 -0.87 8.20 11.20
C GLU A 129 -0.74 6.68 11.19
N ALA A 130 -1.88 6.00 11.09
CA ALA A 130 -1.91 4.55 10.99
C ALA A 130 -1.28 4.04 9.69
N ARG A 131 -1.24 4.87 8.62
CA ARG A 131 -0.64 4.57 7.31
C ARG A 131 0.76 5.16 7.10
N GLY A 132 1.33 5.83 8.09
CA GLY A 132 2.60 6.55 7.96
C GLY A 132 3.81 5.71 7.50
N ARG A 133 3.70 4.37 7.43
CA ARG A 133 4.70 3.49 6.82
C ARG A 133 4.54 3.44 5.32
N ALA A 134 3.33 3.22 4.83
CA ALA A 134 3.01 3.25 3.42
C ALA A 134 3.31 4.63 2.83
N GLU A 135 2.90 5.71 3.50
CA GLU A 135 3.19 7.08 3.07
C GLU A 135 4.70 7.34 2.88
N ARG A 136 5.54 6.84 3.80
CA ARG A 136 7.00 6.98 3.67
C ARG A 136 7.57 6.14 2.54
N ALA A 137 7.09 4.90 2.36
CA ALA A 137 7.49 4.06 1.25
C ALA A 137 7.14 4.73 -0.09
N PHE A 138 5.91 5.24 -0.23
CA PHE A 138 5.49 5.96 -1.43
C PHE A 138 6.31 7.24 -1.67
N GLY A 139 6.65 8.00 -0.62
CA GLY A 139 7.53 9.15 -0.76
C GLY A 139 8.90 8.77 -1.34
N THR A 140 9.45 7.63 -0.94
CA THR A 140 10.69 7.09 -1.50
C THR A 140 10.51 6.67 -2.96
N HIS A 141 9.44 5.92 -3.27
CA HIS A 141 9.17 5.45 -4.63
C HIS A 141 8.91 6.62 -5.59
N GLN A 142 8.10 7.62 -5.19
CA GLN A 142 7.84 8.81 -5.98
C GLN A 142 9.11 9.64 -6.24
N GLY A 143 10.08 9.63 -5.32
CA GLY A 143 11.36 10.30 -5.50
C GLY A 143 12.37 9.56 -6.39
N ARG A 144 12.21 8.22 -6.55
CA ARG A 144 13.18 7.36 -7.27
C ARG A 144 12.66 6.81 -8.59
N LEU A 145 11.49 6.17 -8.58
CA LEU A 145 10.98 5.40 -9.72
C LEU A 145 10.83 6.21 -11.00
N PRO A 146 10.29 7.45 -11.01
CA PRO A 146 10.19 8.20 -12.26
C PRO A 146 11.54 8.40 -12.94
N GLN A 147 12.59 8.65 -12.16
CA GLN A 147 13.95 8.84 -12.68
C GLN A 147 14.54 7.52 -13.18
N GLU A 148 14.36 6.43 -12.44
CA GLU A 148 14.87 5.11 -12.83
C GLU A 148 14.18 4.57 -14.09
N LEU A 149 12.86 4.74 -14.21
CA LEU A 149 12.09 4.39 -15.41
C LEU A 149 12.56 5.21 -16.63
N ALA A 150 12.78 6.51 -16.45
CA ALA A 150 13.29 7.37 -17.50
C ALA A 150 14.70 6.98 -17.97
N LEU A 151 15.61 6.67 -17.02
CA LEU A 151 16.97 6.19 -17.34
C LEU A 151 16.94 4.84 -18.07
N ALA A 152 15.98 3.97 -17.74
CA ALA A 152 15.79 2.69 -18.41
C ALA A 152 15.04 2.83 -19.77
N GLY A 153 14.63 4.03 -20.15
CA GLY A 153 13.88 4.28 -21.40
C GLY A 153 12.48 3.66 -21.41
N ILE A 154 11.88 3.47 -20.22
CA ILE A 154 10.58 2.81 -20.06
C ILE A 154 9.46 3.86 -20.14
N THR A 155 8.52 3.63 -21.05
CA THR A 155 7.41 4.55 -21.34
C THR A 155 6.03 3.90 -21.27
N ASP A 156 5.95 2.58 -21.07
CA ASP A 156 4.69 1.84 -20.97
C ASP A 156 4.58 1.03 -19.69
N MET A 157 3.35 0.81 -19.24
CA MET A 157 3.06 0.12 -17.97
C MET A 157 3.54 -1.33 -17.94
N ALA A 158 3.46 -2.05 -19.05
CA ALA A 158 3.86 -3.46 -19.10
C ALA A 158 5.38 -3.60 -18.91
N SER A 159 6.16 -2.73 -19.55
CA SER A 159 7.62 -2.66 -19.36
C SER A 159 7.97 -2.17 -17.96
N ALA A 160 7.25 -1.18 -17.42
CA ALA A 160 7.43 -0.70 -16.05
C ALA A 160 7.17 -1.81 -15.03
N ASN A 161 6.12 -2.60 -15.22
CA ASN A 161 5.82 -3.74 -14.34
C ASN A 161 6.89 -4.85 -14.41
N ARG A 162 7.47 -5.10 -15.57
CA ARG A 162 8.63 -6.01 -15.67
C ARG A 162 9.83 -5.47 -14.92
N TYR A 163 10.14 -4.17 -15.09
CA TYR A 163 11.22 -3.51 -14.38
C TYR A 163 11.05 -3.56 -12.86
N LEU A 164 9.82 -3.26 -12.36
CA LEU A 164 9.51 -3.37 -10.93
C LEU A 164 9.81 -4.77 -10.40
N ARG A 165 9.33 -5.80 -11.07
CA ARG A 165 9.47 -7.20 -10.63
C ARG A 165 10.91 -7.69 -10.69
N ASP A 166 11.63 -7.41 -11.80
CA ASP A 166 12.89 -8.06 -12.12
C ASP A 166 14.11 -7.27 -11.63
N VAL A 167 13.96 -5.95 -11.40
CA VAL A 167 15.06 -5.05 -11.06
C VAL A 167 14.81 -4.25 -9.79
N TYR A 168 13.75 -3.43 -9.79
CA TYR A 168 13.57 -2.44 -8.72
C TYR A 168 13.23 -3.07 -7.37
N LEU A 169 12.23 -3.95 -7.33
CA LEU A 169 11.77 -4.57 -6.08
C LEU A 169 12.86 -5.43 -5.40
N PRO A 170 13.61 -6.29 -6.13
CA PRO A 170 14.74 -7.01 -5.55
C PRO A 170 15.82 -6.07 -5.00
N ALA A 171 16.18 -5.01 -5.73
CA ALA A 171 17.20 -4.04 -5.30
C ALA A 171 16.72 -3.26 -4.08
N PHE A 172 15.47 -2.78 -4.08
CA PHE A 172 14.87 -2.04 -2.97
C PHE A 172 14.83 -2.86 -1.68
N ASN A 173 14.49 -4.13 -1.77
CA ASN A 173 14.44 -5.02 -0.61
C ASN A 173 15.83 -5.43 -0.09
N ALA A 174 16.88 -5.25 -0.87
CA ALA A 174 18.27 -5.54 -0.46
C ALA A 174 18.95 -4.37 0.29
N GLU A 175 18.37 -3.15 0.25
CA GLU A 175 18.82 -1.95 0.98
C GLU A 175 18.42 -2.02 2.47
#